data_ba1c4f8a7feada1f0c80d5ba248e93f9
#
_entry.id   ba1c4f8a7feada1f0c80d5ba248e93f9
#
_cell.length_a   1.000
_cell.length_b   1.000
_cell.length_c   1.000
_cell.angle_alpha   90.00
_cell.angle_beta   90.00
_cell.angle_gamma   90.00
#
_symmetry.space_group_name_H-M   'P 1'
#
loop_
_entity.id
_entity.type
_entity.pdbx_description
1 polymer ?
#
loop_
_entity_poly.entity_id
_entity_poly.type
_entity_poly.pdbx_seq_one_letter_code
_entity_poly.pdbx_strand_id
1 'polypeptide(L)'
;IDSTEITVECPQKTANRYKGTIIDEQGQPVAYANIALLSPQDSTLITGGVSNESGLFVIPCEQKPVLARISFVGYKTIYKQCNNAELGTIRMQPETQTLKGVTVKGERPAYKAVSGGMSIAIAGTILSDMGTALDVLGQLPRIDVTGNGNISVYGAGTPVIYINNRKLHDMTELSRLKSNDIKSIDIITSPGAKYDRSISSVIRIRTIKPQGDGFSFSTSTNVRNNKKWGGYEDINVKYRTHGLEIFAEEYVRNSWIGEDNHVGSYLQLPDSYVSIIQTGDTDMRSKVHYEQIGINYDINEHQSLGASYTLNGINIDDAICLNEQSIYKDGVLEGHVTQESCISRNRQPNHEVNLYYLGNFGKLSIDFNGTWYRGKERQSDIREETSLELDDHDVNTHSVQRNKMTAAKLVLTYPIWKGSFSVGSEMTWTRTNSVYTNDNQPLLSSDSKIHESNIAGFA
;
A
#
# COMPACT_ATOMS: atom_id res chain seq x y z
N ILE A 1 -6.18 -28.29 51.47
CA ILE A 1 -6.78 -28.03 50.14
C ILE A 1 -5.59 -27.86 49.20
N ASP A 2 -5.30 -28.93 48.49
CA ASP A 2 -4.20 -29.04 47.52
C ASP A 2 -4.43 -28.09 46.34
N SER A 3 -3.50 -27.19 46.11
CA SER A 3 -3.44 -26.38 44.90
C SER A 3 -2.63 -27.14 43.84
N THR A 4 -3.32 -27.78 42.92
CA THR A 4 -2.73 -28.36 41.73
C THR A 4 -2.38 -27.25 40.76
N GLU A 5 -1.10 -26.88 40.63
CA GLU A 5 -0.60 -26.08 39.53
C GLU A 5 -0.77 -26.81 38.19
N ILE A 6 -1.67 -26.32 37.35
CA ILE A 6 -1.77 -26.76 35.98
C ILE A 6 -0.68 -26.04 35.16
N THR A 7 0.42 -26.71 34.96
CA THR A 7 1.45 -26.27 34.00
C THR A 7 0.92 -26.55 32.59
N VAL A 8 0.45 -25.51 31.92
CA VAL A 8 0.14 -25.59 30.49
C VAL A 8 1.46 -25.51 29.74
N GLU A 9 2.02 -26.64 29.39
CA GLU A 9 3.09 -26.71 28.38
C GLU A 9 2.49 -26.36 27.02
N CYS A 10 2.77 -25.12 26.56
CA CYS A 10 2.53 -24.72 25.19
C CYS A 10 3.53 -25.50 24.31
N PRO A 11 3.09 -26.40 23.39
CA PRO A 11 4.04 -27.08 22.51
C PRO A 11 4.73 -26.03 21.65
N GLN A 12 6.02 -25.81 21.90
CA GLN A 12 6.87 -25.03 20.99
C GLN A 12 6.94 -25.81 19.67
N LYS A 13 6.06 -25.47 18.72
CA LYS A 13 6.25 -25.87 17.32
C LYS A 13 7.60 -25.33 16.89
N THR A 14 8.56 -26.22 16.69
CA THR A 14 9.86 -25.88 16.12
C THR A 14 9.67 -25.46 14.68
N ALA A 15 9.47 -24.17 14.47
CA ALA A 15 9.38 -23.60 13.13
C ALA A 15 10.64 -23.95 12.36
N ASN A 16 10.51 -24.54 11.17
CA ASN A 16 11.63 -24.74 10.27
C ASN A 16 12.29 -23.39 9.99
N ARG A 17 13.62 -23.32 10.04
CA ARG A 17 14.38 -22.10 9.79
C ARG A 17 15.15 -22.24 8.49
N TYR A 18 14.69 -21.52 7.45
CA TYR A 18 15.41 -21.42 6.20
C TYR A 18 16.64 -20.55 6.39
N LYS A 19 17.82 -21.09 6.12
CA LYS A 19 19.11 -20.42 6.35
C LYS A 19 20.06 -20.58 5.16
N GLY A 20 20.92 -19.61 4.99
CA GLY A 20 21.95 -19.61 3.94
C GLY A 20 22.85 -18.39 4.02
N THR A 21 23.80 -18.33 3.11
CA THR A 21 24.74 -17.20 2.96
C THR A 21 24.68 -16.68 1.55
N ILE A 22 24.63 -15.36 1.39
CA ILE A 22 24.63 -14.69 0.09
C ILE A 22 25.99 -14.04 -0.12
N ILE A 23 26.62 -14.34 -1.26
CA ILE A 23 27.91 -13.78 -1.67
C ILE A 23 27.83 -13.25 -3.10
N ASP A 24 28.70 -12.33 -3.46
CA ASP A 24 28.89 -11.87 -4.83
C ASP A 24 29.82 -12.79 -5.63
N GLU A 25 30.14 -12.42 -6.88
CA GLU A 25 31.05 -13.18 -7.74
C GLU A 25 32.47 -13.24 -7.19
N GLN A 26 32.91 -12.23 -6.45
CA GLN A 26 34.21 -12.15 -5.81
C GLN A 26 34.26 -12.89 -4.47
N GLY A 27 33.13 -13.48 -4.03
CA GLY A 27 33.04 -14.18 -2.75
C GLY A 27 32.85 -13.25 -1.54
N GLN A 28 32.58 -11.94 -1.78
CA GLN A 28 32.29 -11.01 -0.71
C GLN A 28 30.83 -11.17 -0.25
N PRO A 29 30.53 -11.01 1.05
CA PRO A 29 29.17 -11.09 1.55
C PRO A 29 28.29 -9.97 0.97
N VAL A 30 27.08 -10.34 0.57
CA VAL A 30 26.05 -9.37 0.15
C VAL A 30 25.14 -9.11 1.34
N ALA A 31 25.33 -7.96 1.98
CA ALA A 31 24.52 -7.52 3.10
C ALA A 31 23.17 -6.94 2.61
N TYR A 32 22.13 -7.16 3.41
CA TYR A 32 20.76 -6.63 3.19
C TYR A 32 20.09 -7.09 1.88
N ALA A 33 20.52 -8.19 1.30
CA ALA A 33 19.80 -8.81 0.20
C ALA A 33 18.43 -9.30 0.67
N ASN A 34 17.42 -9.14 -0.14
CA ASN A 34 16.06 -9.60 0.13
C ASN A 34 15.92 -11.10 -0.13
N ILE A 35 15.34 -11.82 0.81
CA ILE A 35 14.96 -13.22 0.67
C ILE A 35 13.45 -13.31 0.94
N ALA A 36 12.66 -13.53 -0.09
CA ALA A 36 11.23 -13.79 0.01
C ALA A 36 10.98 -15.29 -0.15
N LEU A 37 10.28 -15.90 0.80
CA LEU A 37 9.80 -17.27 0.69
C LEU A 37 8.36 -17.24 0.18
N LEU A 38 8.16 -17.78 -1.01
CA LEU A 38 6.92 -17.76 -1.75
C LEU A 38 6.30 -19.14 -1.79
N SER A 39 5.00 -19.20 -1.95
CA SER A 39 4.28 -20.43 -2.27
C SER A 39 4.67 -20.92 -3.66
N PRO A 40 5.06 -22.19 -3.84
CA PRO A 40 5.44 -22.71 -5.16
C PRO A 40 4.27 -22.81 -6.14
N GLN A 41 3.02 -22.74 -5.67
CA GLN A 41 1.81 -22.94 -6.46
C GLN A 41 1.37 -21.65 -7.16
N ASP A 42 1.41 -20.52 -6.44
CA ASP A 42 0.85 -19.24 -6.88
C ASP A 42 1.80 -18.05 -6.69
N SER A 43 3.04 -18.31 -6.24
CA SER A 43 4.06 -17.29 -5.94
C SER A 43 3.62 -16.22 -4.92
N THR A 44 2.61 -16.49 -4.10
CA THR A 44 2.23 -15.60 -3.00
C THR A 44 3.30 -15.56 -1.93
N LEU A 45 3.50 -14.39 -1.32
CA LEU A 45 4.48 -14.21 -0.25
C LEU A 45 4.01 -14.91 1.03
N ILE A 46 4.80 -15.87 1.52
CA ILE A 46 4.59 -16.54 2.80
C ILE A 46 5.25 -15.73 3.93
N THR A 47 6.54 -15.48 3.78
CA THR A 47 7.36 -14.71 4.72
C THR A 47 8.65 -14.27 4.03
N GLY A 48 9.44 -13.44 4.69
CA GLY A 48 10.71 -12.99 4.13
C GLY A 48 11.64 -12.41 5.20
N GLY A 49 12.85 -12.11 4.76
CA GLY A 49 13.88 -11.51 5.59
C GLY A 49 14.99 -10.92 4.73
N VAL A 50 16.05 -10.49 5.39
CA VAL A 50 17.24 -9.96 4.73
C VAL A 50 18.50 -10.60 5.29
N SER A 51 19.56 -10.64 4.48
CA SER A 51 20.89 -11.04 4.94
C SER A 51 21.49 -9.98 5.88
N ASN A 52 22.27 -10.41 6.83
CA ASN A 52 23.05 -9.54 7.71
C ASN A 52 24.33 -9.03 7.02
N GLU A 53 25.16 -8.27 7.73
CA GLU A 53 26.42 -7.73 7.21
C GLU A 53 27.41 -8.80 6.73
N SER A 54 27.32 -10.03 7.25
CA SER A 54 28.13 -11.18 6.80
C SER A 54 27.43 -12.00 5.69
N GLY A 55 26.34 -11.50 5.10
CA GLY A 55 25.58 -12.19 4.06
C GLY A 55 24.71 -13.35 4.57
N LEU A 56 24.68 -13.62 5.88
CA LEU A 56 23.90 -14.70 6.48
C LEU A 56 22.42 -14.30 6.64
N PHE A 57 21.52 -15.25 6.41
CA PHE A 57 20.09 -15.07 6.71
C PHE A 57 19.52 -16.30 7.42
N VAL A 58 18.51 -16.07 8.27
CA VAL A 58 17.72 -17.10 8.94
C VAL A 58 16.26 -16.63 8.96
N ILE A 59 15.38 -17.35 8.30
CA ILE A 59 13.96 -17.00 8.15
C ILE A 59 13.09 -18.13 8.68
N PRO A 60 12.31 -17.90 9.76
CA PRO A 60 11.33 -18.88 10.24
C PRO A 60 10.22 -19.08 9.22
N CYS A 61 9.93 -20.34 8.84
CA CYS A 61 8.83 -20.68 7.96
C CYS A 61 8.43 -22.15 8.18
N GLU A 62 7.15 -22.38 8.45
CA GLU A 62 6.64 -23.73 8.68
C GLU A 62 6.36 -24.50 7.38
N GLN A 63 6.13 -23.81 6.28
CA GLN A 63 5.75 -24.41 5.00
C GLN A 63 6.95 -25.04 4.30
N LYS A 64 6.72 -26.17 3.65
CA LYS A 64 7.62 -26.90 2.72
C LYS A 64 6.78 -27.58 1.64
N PRO A 65 7.19 -27.51 0.38
CA PRO A 65 8.32 -26.75 -0.18
C PRO A 65 8.03 -25.25 -0.27
N VAL A 66 9.05 -24.43 -0.45
CA VAL A 66 8.92 -23.00 -0.75
C VAL A 66 9.75 -22.62 -1.98
N LEU A 67 9.34 -21.56 -2.67
CA LEU A 67 10.12 -20.89 -3.71
C LEU A 67 10.82 -19.69 -3.08
N ALA A 68 12.15 -19.76 -2.95
CA ALA A 68 12.95 -18.62 -2.46
C ALA A 68 13.27 -17.68 -3.63
N ARG A 69 12.84 -16.42 -3.52
CA ARG A 69 13.25 -15.32 -4.39
C ARG A 69 14.29 -14.49 -3.65
N ILE A 70 15.49 -14.44 -4.19
CA ILE A 70 16.62 -13.70 -3.64
C ILE A 70 16.93 -12.55 -4.58
N SER A 71 16.87 -11.32 -4.08
CA SER A 71 17.11 -10.12 -4.87
C SER A 71 17.94 -9.09 -4.11
N PHE A 72 18.75 -8.37 -4.84
CA PHE A 72 19.51 -7.23 -4.34
C PHE A 72 19.75 -6.26 -5.49
N VAL A 73 19.74 -4.97 -5.21
CA VAL A 73 19.91 -3.93 -6.24
C VAL A 73 21.26 -4.07 -6.94
N GLY A 74 21.23 -4.06 -8.28
CA GLY A 74 22.42 -4.25 -9.13
C GLY A 74 22.81 -5.71 -9.35
N TYR A 75 22.01 -6.67 -8.92
CA TYR A 75 22.22 -8.10 -9.12
C TYR A 75 20.99 -8.75 -9.75
N LYS A 76 21.21 -9.81 -10.52
CA LYS A 76 20.12 -10.62 -11.09
C LYS A 76 19.36 -11.32 -9.96
N THR A 77 18.04 -11.23 -10.03
CA THR A 77 17.15 -11.95 -9.11
C THR A 77 17.27 -13.45 -9.31
N ILE A 78 17.41 -14.19 -8.21
CA ILE A 78 17.52 -15.65 -8.20
C ILE A 78 16.23 -16.24 -7.64
N TYR A 79 15.67 -17.21 -8.35
CA TYR A 79 14.57 -18.05 -7.89
C TYR A 79 15.09 -19.46 -7.63
N LYS A 80 14.88 -19.98 -6.40
CA LYS A 80 15.34 -21.31 -6.01
C LYS A 80 14.22 -22.07 -5.31
N GLN A 81 13.82 -23.20 -5.88
CA GLN A 81 12.88 -24.08 -5.19
C GLN A 81 13.60 -24.80 -4.04
N CYS A 82 13.04 -24.72 -2.85
CA CYS A 82 13.66 -25.21 -1.62
C CYS A 82 12.79 -26.29 -0.99
N ASN A 83 13.25 -27.53 -1.10
CA ASN A 83 12.66 -28.69 -0.42
C ASN A 83 13.23 -28.87 1.00
N ASN A 84 14.40 -28.28 1.27
CA ASN A 84 15.10 -28.30 2.55
C ASN A 84 15.27 -26.89 3.10
N ALA A 85 15.40 -26.79 4.42
CA ALA A 85 15.57 -25.52 5.11
C ALA A 85 17.00 -24.92 4.98
N GLU A 86 17.98 -25.70 4.51
CA GLU A 86 19.33 -25.22 4.26
C GLU A 86 19.51 -24.90 2.78
N LEU A 87 19.66 -23.61 2.47
CA LEU A 87 19.86 -23.12 1.10
C LEU A 87 21.35 -23.14 0.70
N GLY A 88 22.26 -23.24 1.69
CA GLY A 88 23.71 -23.20 1.46
C GLY A 88 24.17 -21.79 1.03
N THR A 89 25.29 -21.76 0.29
CA THR A 89 25.83 -20.52 -0.25
C THR A 89 25.19 -20.19 -1.59
N ILE A 90 24.65 -18.99 -1.71
CA ILE A 90 24.00 -18.46 -2.92
C ILE A 90 24.90 -17.36 -3.48
N ARG A 91 25.34 -17.52 -4.72
CA ARG A 91 26.20 -16.56 -5.41
C ARG A 91 25.36 -15.70 -6.35
N MET A 92 25.34 -14.39 -6.10
CA MET A 92 24.62 -13.43 -6.93
C MET A 92 25.53 -12.91 -8.05
N GLN A 93 24.93 -12.77 -9.25
CA GLN A 93 25.60 -12.23 -10.43
C GLN A 93 25.19 -10.78 -10.62
N PRO A 94 26.12 -9.84 -10.90
CA PRO A 94 25.77 -8.47 -11.24
C PRO A 94 24.84 -8.42 -12.45
N GLU A 95 23.85 -7.56 -12.42
CA GLU A 95 23.00 -7.26 -13.55
C GLU A 95 23.64 -6.10 -14.33
N THR A 96 24.36 -6.43 -15.40
CA THR A 96 24.87 -5.44 -16.34
C THR A 96 23.74 -5.00 -17.26
N GLN A 97 23.02 -3.95 -16.92
CA GLN A 97 22.18 -3.25 -17.88
C GLN A 97 23.09 -2.43 -18.80
N THR A 98 23.35 -2.94 -19.98
CA THR A 98 24.00 -2.17 -21.05
C THR A 98 22.97 -1.23 -21.68
N LEU A 99 22.71 -0.12 -21.02
CA LEU A 99 22.06 1.02 -21.68
C LEU A 99 23.06 1.61 -22.65
N LYS A 100 22.69 1.66 -23.94
CA LYS A 100 23.53 2.20 -25.01
C LYS A 100 24.05 3.60 -24.60
N GLY A 101 25.34 3.70 -24.26
CA GLY A 101 26.10 4.92 -24.24
C GLY A 101 26.21 5.72 -22.94
N VAL A 102 25.70 5.25 -21.79
CA VAL A 102 25.91 5.92 -20.48
C VAL A 102 26.39 4.91 -19.45
N THR A 103 27.64 5.06 -19.01
CA THR A 103 28.14 4.33 -17.85
C THR A 103 27.61 5.05 -16.60
N VAL A 104 26.50 4.58 -16.04
CA VAL A 104 25.99 5.08 -14.75
C VAL A 104 26.91 4.55 -13.65
N LYS A 105 27.80 5.40 -13.14
CA LYS A 105 28.55 5.17 -11.92
C LYS A 105 27.71 5.60 -10.71
N GLY A 106 26.60 4.93 -10.44
CA GLY A 106 25.84 5.12 -9.21
C GLY A 106 26.60 4.47 -8.05
N GLU A 107 26.73 5.16 -6.93
CA GLU A 107 27.22 4.57 -5.70
C GLU A 107 26.21 3.53 -5.17
N ARG A 108 26.69 2.53 -4.43
CA ARG A 108 25.81 1.58 -3.75
C ARG A 108 25.01 2.33 -2.68
N PRO A 109 23.72 2.00 -2.48
CA PRO A 109 22.90 2.63 -1.44
C PRO A 109 23.54 2.47 -0.06
N ALA A 110 23.63 3.56 0.69
CA ALA A 110 24.09 3.51 2.09
C ALA A 110 22.90 3.21 3.01
N TYR A 111 23.04 2.18 3.84
CA TYR A 111 22.08 1.76 4.83
C TYR A 111 22.50 2.23 6.21
N LYS A 112 21.62 2.91 6.94
CA LYS A 112 21.88 3.42 8.28
C LYS A 112 20.79 2.96 9.23
N ALA A 113 21.15 2.38 10.36
CA ALA A 113 20.20 2.06 11.43
C ALA A 113 19.59 3.36 12.00
N VAL A 114 18.28 3.37 12.16
CA VAL A 114 17.51 4.44 12.82
C VAL A 114 16.61 3.83 13.87
N SER A 115 16.02 4.66 14.74
CA SER A 115 15.13 4.16 15.78
C SER A 115 13.95 3.37 15.18
N GLY A 116 13.86 2.09 15.53
CA GLY A 116 12.81 1.18 15.06
C GLY A 116 12.92 0.70 13.62
N GLY A 117 14.05 0.96 12.92
CA GLY A 117 14.18 0.57 11.52
C GLY A 117 15.49 0.93 10.85
N MET A 118 15.43 1.19 9.56
CA MET A 118 16.60 1.58 8.75
C MET A 118 16.27 2.76 7.84
N SER A 119 17.28 3.58 7.56
CA SER A 119 17.25 4.68 6.58
C SER A 119 18.17 4.33 5.41
N ILE A 120 17.68 4.57 4.21
CA ILE A 120 18.37 4.23 2.95
C ILE A 120 18.52 5.50 2.14
N ALA A 121 19.76 5.84 1.78
CA ALA A 121 20.04 6.95 0.89
C ALA A 121 19.70 6.55 -0.55
N ILE A 122 18.93 7.38 -1.25
CA ILE A 122 18.53 7.17 -2.65
C ILE A 122 19.28 8.11 -3.57
N ALA A 123 19.33 9.39 -3.23
CA ALA A 123 20.03 10.41 -4.04
C ALA A 123 21.50 10.05 -4.26
N GLY A 124 21.95 10.13 -5.51
CA GLY A 124 23.34 9.83 -5.91
C GLY A 124 23.66 8.33 -5.97
N THR A 125 22.67 7.45 -5.77
CA THR A 125 22.85 5.99 -5.87
C THR A 125 22.17 5.46 -7.13
N ILE A 126 22.41 4.19 -7.47
CA ILE A 126 21.73 3.51 -8.57
C ILE A 126 20.20 3.47 -8.43
N LEU A 127 19.68 3.66 -7.20
CA LEU A 127 18.24 3.72 -6.95
C LEU A 127 17.60 5.01 -7.47
N SER A 128 18.37 6.09 -7.65
CA SER A 128 17.85 7.35 -8.19
C SER A 128 17.44 7.27 -9.66
N ASP A 129 17.90 6.25 -10.38
CA ASP A 129 17.66 6.09 -11.82
C ASP A 129 16.62 5.00 -12.13
N MET A 130 15.88 4.52 -11.13
CA MET A 130 14.96 3.38 -11.27
C MET A 130 13.57 3.75 -11.85
N GLY A 131 13.29 5.03 -12.03
CA GLY A 131 12.01 5.50 -12.57
C GLY A 131 11.12 6.13 -11.51
N THR A 132 10.34 5.36 -10.76
CA THR A 132 9.37 5.86 -9.79
C THR A 132 9.70 5.45 -8.35
N ALA A 133 9.04 6.09 -7.38
CA ALA A 133 9.15 5.68 -5.98
C ALA A 133 8.71 4.23 -5.75
N LEU A 134 7.70 3.77 -6.50
CA LEU A 134 7.22 2.40 -6.42
C LEU A 134 8.31 1.40 -6.89
N ASP A 135 9.02 1.73 -7.98
CA ASP A 135 10.12 0.91 -8.48
C ASP A 135 11.29 0.86 -7.47
N VAL A 136 11.60 2.01 -6.87
CA VAL A 136 12.60 2.07 -5.78
C VAL A 136 12.20 1.19 -4.60
N LEU A 137 10.95 1.31 -4.12
CA LEU A 137 10.46 0.52 -2.99
C LEU A 137 10.57 -0.98 -3.26
N GLY A 138 10.30 -1.44 -4.49
CA GLY A 138 10.44 -2.84 -4.88
C GLY A 138 11.86 -3.39 -4.81
N GLN A 139 12.88 -2.52 -4.75
CA GLN A 139 14.29 -2.89 -4.62
C GLN A 139 14.82 -2.76 -3.18
N LEU A 140 14.02 -2.18 -2.28
CA LEU A 140 14.48 -1.97 -0.90
C LEU A 140 14.39 -3.22 -0.05
N PRO A 141 15.31 -3.39 0.92
CA PRO A 141 15.27 -4.49 1.87
C PRO A 141 13.94 -4.51 2.67
N ARG A 142 13.43 -5.71 2.92
CA ARG A 142 12.20 -5.98 3.68
C ARG A 142 10.91 -5.52 3.02
N ILE A 143 10.93 -4.97 1.83
CA ILE A 143 9.74 -4.55 1.10
C ILE A 143 9.42 -5.55 0.00
N ASP A 144 8.17 -5.92 -0.12
CA ASP A 144 7.59 -6.61 -1.27
C ASP A 144 6.59 -5.69 -1.95
N VAL A 145 6.72 -5.56 -3.27
CA VAL A 145 5.78 -4.82 -4.11
C VAL A 145 5.21 -5.81 -5.11
N THR A 146 3.90 -6.04 -5.04
CA THR A 146 3.20 -6.94 -5.97
C THR A 146 2.99 -6.27 -7.33
N GLY A 147 2.71 -7.06 -8.36
CA GLY A 147 2.41 -6.55 -9.71
C GLY A 147 1.23 -5.56 -9.78
N ASN A 148 0.34 -5.58 -8.78
CA ASN A 148 -0.77 -4.64 -8.65
C ASN A 148 -0.41 -3.37 -7.86
N GLY A 149 0.87 -3.20 -7.48
CA GLY A 149 1.35 -2.03 -6.73
C GLY A 149 1.06 -2.07 -5.22
N ASN A 150 0.57 -3.19 -4.68
CA ASN A 150 0.42 -3.34 -3.23
C ASN A 150 1.79 -3.50 -2.58
N ILE A 151 1.99 -2.80 -1.46
CA ILE A 151 3.25 -2.78 -0.73
C ILE A 151 3.07 -3.50 0.60
N SER A 152 3.98 -4.40 0.91
CA SER A 152 4.06 -5.06 2.21
C SER A 152 5.48 -5.02 2.78
N VAL A 153 5.59 -4.97 4.09
CA VAL A 153 6.86 -5.06 4.82
C VAL A 153 6.94 -6.42 5.48
N TYR A 154 8.03 -7.15 5.24
CA TYR A 154 8.21 -8.51 5.75
C TYR A 154 8.04 -8.57 7.27
N GLY A 155 7.11 -9.42 7.73
CA GLY A 155 6.79 -9.60 9.14
C GLY A 155 6.00 -8.47 9.80
N ALA A 156 5.63 -7.42 9.04
CA ALA A 156 4.93 -6.24 9.57
C ALA A 156 3.73 -5.80 8.71
N GLY A 157 3.39 -6.55 7.64
CA GLY A 157 2.20 -6.32 6.81
C GLY A 157 2.24 -5.01 6.02
N THR A 158 1.05 -4.46 5.75
CA THR A 158 0.89 -3.24 4.94
C THR A 158 1.36 -2.00 5.71
N PRO A 159 2.33 -1.23 5.19
CA PRO A 159 2.85 -0.03 5.86
C PRO A 159 1.93 1.17 5.69
N VAL A 160 1.99 2.08 6.66
CA VAL A 160 1.54 3.46 6.43
C VAL A 160 2.70 4.25 5.82
N ILE A 161 2.43 4.95 4.72
CA ILE A 161 3.46 5.67 3.97
C ILE A 161 3.31 7.18 4.18
N TYR A 162 4.45 7.85 4.32
CA TYR A 162 4.54 9.30 4.42
C TYR A 162 5.51 9.84 3.36
N ILE A 163 5.13 10.91 2.68
CA ILE A 163 5.99 11.70 1.81
C ILE A 163 6.17 13.06 2.46
N ASN A 164 7.40 13.42 2.79
CA ASN A 164 7.75 14.67 3.50
C ASN A 164 6.87 14.92 4.74
N ASN A 165 6.67 13.88 5.56
CA ASN A 165 5.81 13.85 6.76
C ASN A 165 4.30 13.93 6.51
N ARG A 166 3.83 14.11 5.29
CA ARG A 166 2.42 14.00 4.92
C ARG A 166 2.06 12.53 4.73
N LYS A 167 1.01 12.07 5.39
CA LYS A 167 0.49 10.71 5.20
C LYS A 167 -0.03 10.54 3.78
N LEU A 168 0.38 9.47 3.14
CA LEU A 168 -0.10 9.10 1.81
C LEU A 168 -1.50 8.47 1.91
N HIS A 169 -2.43 8.98 1.13
CA HIS A 169 -3.80 8.46 1.05
C HIS A 169 -4.07 7.75 -0.29
N ASP A 170 -3.34 8.11 -1.33
CA ASP A 170 -3.44 7.53 -2.66
C ASP A 170 -2.11 6.91 -3.10
N MET A 171 -2.10 5.59 -3.27
CA MET A 171 -0.91 4.84 -3.68
C MET A 171 -0.43 5.18 -5.09
N THR A 172 -1.30 5.75 -5.94
CA THR A 172 -0.91 6.19 -7.29
C THR A 172 0.13 7.32 -7.27
N GLU A 173 0.20 8.08 -6.17
CA GLU A 173 1.23 9.11 -5.98
C GLU A 173 2.66 8.53 -5.99
N LEU A 174 2.85 7.29 -5.53
CA LEU A 174 4.16 6.63 -5.58
C LEU A 174 4.60 6.29 -7.02
N SER A 175 3.66 6.01 -7.90
CA SER A 175 3.93 5.75 -9.30
C SER A 175 4.26 7.03 -10.08
N ARG A 176 3.92 8.20 -9.53
CA ARG A 176 4.19 9.52 -10.13
C ARG A 176 5.44 10.17 -9.55
N LEU A 177 5.78 9.89 -8.30
CA LEU A 177 6.99 10.41 -7.67
C LEU A 177 8.23 9.80 -8.34
N LYS A 178 9.03 10.61 -9.00
CA LYS A 178 10.24 10.17 -9.68
C LYS A 178 11.32 9.77 -8.69
N SER A 179 12.05 8.71 -8.98
CA SER A 179 13.14 8.20 -8.13
C SER A 179 14.26 9.21 -7.90
N ASN A 180 14.56 10.04 -8.90
CA ASN A 180 15.58 11.09 -8.82
C ASN A 180 15.16 12.28 -7.93
N ASP A 181 13.88 12.41 -7.58
CA ASP A 181 13.40 13.39 -6.62
C ASP A 181 13.48 12.89 -5.18
N ILE A 182 13.86 11.64 -4.95
CA ILE A 182 13.93 11.03 -3.62
C ILE A 182 15.31 11.21 -3.01
N LYS A 183 15.37 11.79 -1.81
CA LYS A 183 16.60 11.91 -1.02
C LYS A 183 16.91 10.64 -0.25
N SER A 184 15.94 10.13 0.51
CA SER A 184 16.08 8.96 1.35
C SER A 184 14.73 8.34 1.68
N ILE A 185 14.75 7.06 2.03
CA ILE A 185 13.57 6.31 2.48
C ILE A 185 13.91 5.66 3.83
N ASP A 186 13.05 5.90 4.83
CA ASP A 186 13.14 5.22 6.12
C ASP A 186 12.09 4.11 6.17
N ILE A 187 12.49 2.89 6.50
CA ILE A 187 11.63 1.73 6.74
C ILE A 187 11.62 1.46 8.23
N ILE A 188 10.50 1.67 8.88
CA ILE A 188 10.32 1.54 10.33
C ILE A 188 9.41 0.34 10.60
N THR A 189 9.96 -0.71 11.18
CA THR A 189 9.26 -1.96 11.51
C THR A 189 8.85 -2.05 12.98
N SER A 190 9.23 -1.07 13.77
CA SER A 190 8.83 -0.91 15.16
C SER A 190 8.48 0.57 15.40
N PRO A 191 7.27 1.02 14.98
CA PRO A 191 6.93 2.44 14.90
C PRO A 191 6.66 3.02 16.26
N GLY A 192 6.82 2.56 17.38
CA GLY A 192 6.71 3.16 18.71
C GLY A 192 5.43 3.99 18.94
N ALA A 193 5.35 4.63 20.09
CA ALA A 193 4.14 5.35 20.56
C ALA A 193 3.73 6.58 19.73
N LYS A 194 4.61 7.05 18.85
CA LYS A 194 4.33 8.16 17.92
C LYS A 194 3.22 7.83 16.91
N TYR A 195 2.97 6.54 16.68
CA TYR A 195 2.01 6.04 15.69
C TYR A 195 0.88 5.30 16.39
N ASP A 196 -0.27 5.21 15.73
CA ASP A 196 -1.39 4.42 16.22
C ASP A 196 -0.98 2.96 16.43
N ARG A 197 -1.54 2.33 17.47
CA ARG A 197 -1.24 0.93 17.84
C ARG A 197 -1.53 -0.07 16.72
N SER A 198 -2.45 0.23 15.82
CA SER A 198 -2.77 -0.60 14.66
C SER A 198 -1.71 -0.56 13.56
N ILE A 199 -0.77 0.42 13.61
CA ILE A 199 0.27 0.60 12.60
C ILE A 199 1.47 -0.29 12.95
N SER A 200 1.66 -1.35 12.16
CA SER A 200 2.75 -2.31 12.35
C SER A 200 4.05 -1.85 11.67
N SER A 201 3.96 -1.03 10.62
CA SER A 201 5.12 -0.54 9.90
C SER A 201 4.86 0.81 9.23
N VAL A 202 5.93 1.57 9.04
CA VAL A 202 5.88 2.91 8.43
C VAL A 202 7.00 3.05 7.42
N ILE A 203 6.68 3.60 6.26
CA ILE A 203 7.66 4.02 5.25
C ILE A 203 7.63 5.55 5.18
N ARG A 204 8.78 6.19 5.32
CA ARG A 204 8.93 7.64 5.16
C ARG A 204 9.81 7.94 3.97
N ILE A 205 9.25 8.55 2.97
CA ILE A 205 9.94 9.04 1.79
C ILE A 205 10.26 10.52 2.01
N ARG A 206 11.53 10.86 1.92
CA ARG A 206 11.99 12.25 1.92
C ARG A 206 12.45 12.62 0.53
N THR A 207 11.89 13.67 -0.02
CA THR A 207 12.30 14.19 -1.33
C THR A 207 13.50 15.11 -1.21
N ILE A 208 14.21 15.27 -2.31
CA ILE A 208 15.23 16.30 -2.46
C ILE A 208 14.49 17.63 -2.46
N LYS A 209 14.94 18.59 -1.63
CA LYS A 209 14.43 19.95 -1.76
C LYS A 209 14.89 20.49 -3.11
N PRO A 210 13.97 20.96 -3.98
CA PRO A 210 14.36 21.55 -5.24
C PRO A 210 15.33 22.71 -5.00
N GLN A 211 16.46 22.69 -5.69
CA GLN A 211 17.44 23.77 -5.60
C GLN A 211 17.21 24.74 -6.76
N GLY A 212 17.04 26.02 -6.43
CA GLY A 212 16.85 27.10 -7.40
C GLY A 212 15.39 27.47 -7.66
N ASP A 213 15.23 28.64 -8.20
CA ASP A 213 13.97 29.22 -8.67
C ASP A 213 13.68 28.74 -10.10
N GLY A 214 12.43 28.60 -10.47
CA GLY A 214 12.06 28.19 -11.80
C GLY A 214 10.67 27.61 -11.96
N PHE A 215 10.39 27.27 -13.20
CA PHE A 215 9.15 26.62 -13.61
C PHE A 215 9.44 25.17 -14.01
N SER A 216 8.58 24.25 -13.59
CA SER A 216 8.63 22.83 -13.95
C SER A 216 7.26 22.38 -14.45
N PHE A 217 7.28 21.65 -15.54
CA PHE A 217 6.11 21.03 -16.14
C PHE A 217 6.40 19.58 -16.48
N SER A 218 5.48 18.69 -16.20
CA SER A 218 5.52 17.31 -16.69
C SER A 218 4.13 16.85 -17.06
N THR A 219 4.05 16.05 -18.11
CA THR A 219 2.81 15.39 -18.52
C THR A 219 3.10 13.93 -18.83
N SER A 220 2.14 13.07 -18.57
CA SER A 220 2.17 11.64 -18.90
C SER A 220 0.82 11.23 -19.44
N THR A 221 0.80 10.77 -20.67
CA THR A 221 -0.41 10.29 -21.35
C THR A 221 -0.28 8.81 -21.63
N ASN A 222 -1.33 8.06 -21.28
CA ASN A 222 -1.45 6.65 -21.65
C ASN A 222 -2.77 6.42 -22.36
N VAL A 223 -2.70 5.80 -23.51
CA VAL A 223 -3.87 5.39 -24.29
C VAL A 223 -3.80 3.89 -24.48
N ARG A 224 -4.87 3.18 -24.18
CA ARG A 224 -4.96 1.73 -24.34
C ARG A 224 -6.28 1.32 -24.96
N ASN A 225 -6.24 0.20 -25.66
CA ASN A 225 -7.43 -0.47 -26.15
C ASN A 225 -7.47 -1.89 -25.58
N ASN A 226 -8.54 -2.20 -24.87
CA ASN A 226 -8.88 -3.56 -24.42
C ASN A 226 -10.35 -3.78 -24.75
N LYS A 227 -10.65 -4.22 -25.97
CA LYS A 227 -11.97 -4.24 -26.61
C LYS A 227 -12.57 -2.82 -26.76
N LYS A 228 -12.31 -1.91 -25.82
CA LYS A 228 -12.79 -0.51 -25.79
C LYS A 228 -11.61 0.44 -25.48
N TRP A 229 -11.69 1.67 -25.97
CA TRP A 229 -10.65 2.68 -25.73
C TRP A 229 -10.72 3.26 -24.33
N GLY A 230 -9.57 3.40 -23.71
CA GLY A 230 -9.39 4.04 -22.41
C GLY A 230 -7.98 4.60 -22.27
N GLY A 231 -7.73 5.25 -21.16
CA GLY A 231 -6.42 5.81 -20.87
C GLY A 231 -6.45 6.77 -19.68
N TYR A 232 -5.33 7.43 -19.48
CA TYR A 232 -5.19 8.50 -18.50
C TYR A 232 -4.33 9.63 -19.02
N GLU A 233 -4.52 10.81 -18.45
CA GLU A 233 -3.68 11.98 -18.57
C GLU A 233 -3.27 12.43 -17.16
N ASP A 234 -1.99 12.73 -16.99
CA ASP A 234 -1.40 13.26 -15.75
C ASP A 234 -0.62 14.52 -16.11
N ILE A 235 -0.94 15.65 -15.49
CA ILE A 235 -0.33 16.95 -15.70
C ILE A 235 0.16 17.48 -14.36
N ASN A 236 1.45 17.84 -14.29
CA ASN A 236 2.06 18.44 -13.11
C ASN A 236 2.72 19.76 -13.50
N VAL A 237 2.41 20.80 -12.74
CA VAL A 237 2.98 22.14 -12.90
C VAL A 237 3.50 22.61 -11.55
N LYS A 238 4.74 23.13 -11.52
CA LYS A 238 5.34 23.72 -10.33
C LYS A 238 6.05 25.00 -10.70
N TYR A 239 5.90 26.01 -9.86
CA TYR A 239 6.65 27.24 -9.93
C TYR A 239 7.28 27.52 -8.57
N ARG A 240 8.59 27.77 -8.55
CA ARG A 240 9.34 28.05 -7.32
C ARG A 240 10.10 29.38 -7.46
N THR A 241 10.03 30.18 -6.41
CA THR A 241 10.79 31.39 -6.30
C THR A 241 11.03 31.77 -4.82
N HIS A 242 12.28 32.10 -4.45
CA HIS A 242 12.66 32.54 -3.10
C HIS A 242 12.09 31.69 -1.95
N GLY A 243 12.15 30.38 -2.09
CA GLY A 243 11.61 29.44 -1.10
C GLY A 243 10.11 29.22 -1.15
N LEU A 244 9.38 30.00 -1.95
CA LEU A 244 7.97 29.78 -2.23
C LEU A 244 7.83 28.81 -3.40
N GLU A 245 7.05 27.77 -3.24
CA GLU A 245 6.66 26.83 -4.29
C GLU A 245 5.14 26.77 -4.40
N ILE A 246 4.64 26.99 -5.61
CA ILE A 246 3.23 26.79 -5.96
C ILE A 246 3.16 25.61 -6.91
N PHE A 247 2.27 24.68 -6.67
CA PHE A 247 2.10 23.51 -7.52
C PHE A 247 0.64 23.22 -7.83
N ALA A 248 0.42 22.65 -8.99
CA ALA A 248 -0.86 22.11 -9.41
C ALA A 248 -0.65 20.76 -10.09
N GLU A 249 -1.56 19.84 -9.83
CA GLU A 249 -1.57 18.50 -10.39
C GLU A 249 -2.98 18.16 -10.84
N GLU A 250 -3.12 17.57 -12.02
CA GLU A 250 -4.37 17.04 -12.56
C GLU A 250 -4.13 15.63 -13.07
N TYR A 251 -4.98 14.69 -12.66
CA TYR A 251 -5.01 13.32 -13.15
C TYR A 251 -6.42 12.94 -13.52
N VAL A 252 -6.61 12.58 -14.77
CA VAL A 252 -7.91 12.10 -15.29
C VAL A 252 -7.72 10.72 -15.92
N ARG A 253 -8.54 9.77 -15.53
CA ARG A 253 -8.55 8.43 -16.11
C ARG A 253 -9.96 8.04 -16.55
N ASN A 254 -10.06 7.50 -17.75
CA ASN A 254 -11.23 6.83 -18.25
C ASN A 254 -10.81 5.42 -18.69
N SER A 255 -11.33 4.41 -18.04
CA SER A 255 -10.93 3.02 -18.33
C SER A 255 -12.15 2.10 -18.38
N TRP A 256 -12.10 1.17 -19.31
CA TRP A 256 -12.96 0.01 -19.37
C TRP A 256 -12.25 -1.16 -18.72
N ILE A 257 -12.97 -1.89 -17.88
CA ILE A 257 -12.48 -3.06 -17.17
C ILE A 257 -13.45 -4.19 -17.50
N GLY A 258 -12.94 -5.22 -18.16
CA GLY A 258 -13.61 -6.49 -18.34
C GLY A 258 -12.88 -7.51 -17.49
N GLU A 259 -13.60 -8.28 -16.70
CA GLU A 259 -13.05 -9.29 -15.81
C GLU A 259 -13.89 -10.56 -15.90
N ASP A 260 -13.26 -11.65 -16.30
CA ASP A 260 -13.84 -12.99 -16.25
C ASP A 260 -13.21 -13.70 -15.06
N ASN A 261 -14.03 -14.22 -14.15
CA ASN A 261 -13.54 -14.97 -13.00
C ASN A 261 -14.15 -16.40 -12.97
N HIS A 262 -13.38 -17.32 -12.44
CA HIS A 262 -13.82 -18.68 -12.22
C HIS A 262 -13.28 -19.14 -10.86
N VAL A 263 -14.17 -19.43 -9.93
CA VAL A 263 -13.82 -19.78 -8.55
C VAL A 263 -14.43 -21.14 -8.21
N GLY A 264 -13.60 -22.07 -7.76
CA GLY A 264 -14.02 -23.35 -7.22
C GLY A 264 -13.76 -23.41 -5.71
N SER A 265 -14.78 -23.67 -4.93
CA SER A 265 -14.68 -23.93 -3.50
C SER A 265 -15.08 -25.39 -3.21
N TYR A 266 -14.25 -26.08 -2.44
CA TYR A 266 -14.41 -27.51 -2.21
C TYR A 266 -14.40 -27.79 -0.71
N LEU A 267 -15.41 -28.52 -0.23
CA LEU A 267 -15.57 -28.85 1.18
C LEU A 267 -15.79 -30.36 1.35
N GLN A 268 -14.88 -31.02 2.06
CA GLN A 268 -15.05 -32.40 2.47
C GLN A 268 -15.76 -32.44 3.83
N LEU A 269 -16.96 -32.99 3.87
CA LEU A 269 -17.69 -33.30 5.07
C LEU A 269 -17.48 -34.76 5.44
N PRO A 270 -17.82 -35.21 6.67
CA PRO A 270 -17.68 -36.64 7.07
C PRO A 270 -18.36 -37.62 6.12
N ASP A 271 -19.56 -37.29 5.63
CA ASP A 271 -20.40 -38.18 4.84
C ASP A 271 -20.70 -37.64 3.42
N SER A 272 -20.08 -36.52 2.99
CA SER A 272 -20.34 -35.94 1.65
C SER A 272 -19.25 -35.02 1.21
N TYR A 273 -19.16 -34.77 -0.10
CA TYR A 273 -18.28 -33.84 -0.74
C TYR A 273 -19.10 -32.73 -1.42
N VAL A 274 -18.88 -31.48 -1.02
CA VAL A 274 -19.58 -30.32 -1.60
C VAL A 274 -18.59 -29.52 -2.44
N SER A 275 -18.97 -29.21 -3.66
CA SER A 275 -18.24 -28.28 -4.51
C SER A 275 -19.17 -27.14 -4.95
N ILE A 276 -18.64 -25.92 -4.87
CA ILE A 276 -19.31 -24.70 -5.34
C ILE A 276 -18.47 -24.12 -6.46
N ILE A 277 -19.02 -24.08 -7.64
CA ILE A 277 -18.38 -23.52 -8.83
C ILE A 277 -19.07 -22.19 -9.14
N GLN A 278 -18.30 -21.13 -9.17
CA GLN A 278 -18.79 -19.80 -9.48
C GLN A 278 -18.03 -19.27 -10.71
N THR A 279 -18.79 -18.78 -11.68
CA THR A 279 -18.28 -18.03 -12.83
C THR A 279 -18.84 -16.62 -12.79
N GLY A 280 -18.03 -15.64 -13.17
CA GLY A 280 -18.46 -14.25 -13.21
C GLY A 280 -17.88 -13.54 -14.44
N ASP A 281 -18.68 -12.70 -15.06
CA ASP A 281 -18.29 -11.78 -16.12
C ASP A 281 -18.67 -10.36 -15.68
N THR A 282 -17.71 -9.45 -15.71
CA THR A 282 -17.90 -8.06 -15.34
C THR A 282 -17.43 -7.14 -16.46
N ASP A 283 -18.29 -6.26 -16.94
CA ASP A 283 -17.94 -5.17 -17.86
C ASP A 283 -18.30 -3.83 -17.19
N MET A 284 -17.30 -3.01 -16.88
CA MET A 284 -17.53 -1.73 -16.24
C MET A 284 -16.70 -0.60 -16.84
N ARG A 285 -17.24 0.60 -16.77
CA ARG A 285 -16.52 1.83 -17.08
C ARG A 285 -16.20 2.59 -15.81
N SER A 286 -14.91 2.87 -15.59
CA SER A 286 -14.42 3.66 -14.46
C SER A 286 -13.85 4.98 -14.92
N LYS A 287 -14.35 6.08 -14.36
CA LYS A 287 -13.82 7.43 -14.54
C LYS A 287 -13.28 7.93 -13.21
N VAL A 288 -12.01 8.31 -13.18
CA VAL A 288 -11.33 8.85 -11.99
C VAL A 288 -10.83 10.24 -12.35
N HIS A 289 -11.00 11.17 -11.44
CA HIS A 289 -10.37 12.48 -11.51
C HIS A 289 -9.74 12.84 -10.17
N TYR A 290 -8.61 13.52 -10.24
CA TYR A 290 -7.84 13.99 -9.09
C TYR A 290 -7.19 15.31 -9.48
N GLU A 291 -7.50 16.34 -8.73
CA GLU A 291 -6.92 17.66 -8.88
C GLU A 291 -6.33 18.09 -7.53
N GLN A 292 -5.12 18.59 -7.54
CA GLN A 292 -4.47 19.14 -6.36
C GLN A 292 -3.83 20.49 -6.69
N ILE A 293 -4.05 21.46 -5.83
CA ILE A 293 -3.30 22.71 -5.82
C ILE A 293 -2.67 22.90 -4.45
N GLY A 294 -1.50 23.50 -4.41
CA GLY A 294 -0.87 23.72 -3.13
C GLY A 294 0.25 24.75 -3.17
N ILE A 295 0.67 25.09 -1.98
CA ILE A 295 1.72 26.03 -1.72
C ILE A 295 2.64 25.50 -0.62
N ASN A 296 3.94 25.57 -0.84
CA ASN A 296 4.97 25.30 0.14
C ASN A 296 5.82 26.55 0.31
N TYR A 297 6.21 26.85 1.54
CA TYR A 297 7.10 27.99 1.81
C TYR A 297 8.18 27.60 2.81
N ASP A 298 9.42 27.62 2.34
CA ASP A 298 10.61 27.50 3.17
C ASP A 298 10.95 28.88 3.76
N ILE A 299 10.55 29.13 5.01
CA ILE A 299 10.84 30.39 5.72
C ILE A 299 12.37 30.58 5.82
N ASN A 300 13.07 29.47 6.10
CA ASN A 300 14.52 29.35 6.14
C ASN A 300 14.92 27.85 6.04
N GLU A 301 16.21 27.55 6.19
CA GLU A 301 16.73 26.16 6.14
C GLU A 301 16.14 25.24 7.22
N HIS A 302 15.58 25.80 8.28
CA HIS A 302 15.10 25.09 9.44
C HIS A 302 13.58 25.08 9.60
N GLN A 303 12.87 25.87 8.81
CA GLN A 303 11.43 26.04 8.94
C GLN A 303 10.73 26.02 7.60
N SER A 304 9.70 25.21 7.49
CA SER A 304 8.83 25.13 6.32
C SER A 304 7.38 24.97 6.72
N LEU A 305 6.49 25.52 5.93
CA LEU A 305 5.05 25.33 6.05
C LEU A 305 4.44 25.15 4.67
N GLY A 306 3.26 24.57 4.64
CA GLY A 306 2.52 24.42 3.39
C GLY A 306 1.07 24.12 3.60
N ALA A 307 0.34 24.32 2.52
CA ALA A 307 -1.08 24.01 2.41
C ALA A 307 -1.36 23.37 1.06
N SER A 308 -2.26 22.41 1.04
CA SER A 308 -2.78 21.86 -0.22
C SER A 308 -4.28 21.65 -0.14
N TYR A 309 -4.93 21.80 -1.27
CA TYR A 309 -6.31 21.44 -1.48
C TYR A 309 -6.37 20.37 -2.56
N THR A 310 -7.05 19.26 -2.26
CA THR A 310 -7.23 18.14 -3.17
C THR A 310 -8.71 17.95 -3.43
N LEU A 311 -9.04 17.74 -4.69
CA LEU A 311 -10.35 17.34 -5.16
C LEU A 311 -10.19 15.98 -5.85
N ASN A 312 -10.93 14.96 -5.44
CA ASN A 312 -10.88 13.67 -6.10
C ASN A 312 -12.24 13.00 -6.16
N GLY A 313 -12.46 12.21 -7.20
CA GLY A 313 -13.69 11.47 -7.39
C GLY A 313 -13.51 10.23 -8.25
N ILE A 314 -14.41 9.30 -8.09
CA ILE A 314 -14.54 8.11 -8.92
C ILE A 314 -15.99 7.90 -9.30
N ASN A 315 -16.24 7.69 -10.59
CA ASN A 315 -17.54 7.30 -11.10
C ASN A 315 -17.40 5.94 -11.77
N ILE A 316 -18.26 5.03 -11.40
CA ILE A 316 -18.48 3.77 -12.09
C ILE A 316 -19.85 3.89 -12.74
N ASP A 317 -19.85 3.92 -14.06
CA ASP A 317 -21.07 4.01 -14.84
C ASP A 317 -21.45 2.57 -15.22
N ASP A 318 -22.60 2.10 -14.72
CA ASP A 318 -23.25 0.85 -15.09
C ASP A 318 -22.30 -0.35 -15.23
N ALA A 319 -21.72 -0.77 -14.10
CA ALA A 319 -20.98 -2.01 -14.07
C ALA A 319 -21.97 -3.18 -14.17
N ILE A 320 -21.98 -3.86 -15.30
CA ILE A 320 -22.78 -5.06 -15.51
C ILE A 320 -21.97 -6.24 -15.04
N CYS A 321 -22.51 -7.00 -14.08
CA CYS A 321 -21.90 -8.19 -13.53
C CYS A 321 -22.89 -9.35 -13.68
N LEU A 322 -22.46 -10.38 -14.42
CA LEU A 322 -23.17 -11.64 -14.51
C LEU A 322 -22.43 -12.68 -13.68
N ASN A 323 -23.08 -13.26 -12.68
CA ASN A 323 -22.53 -14.30 -11.85
C ASN A 323 -23.40 -15.54 -11.92
N GLU A 324 -22.79 -16.69 -12.11
CA GLU A 324 -23.44 -18.00 -12.03
C GLU A 324 -22.77 -18.83 -10.95
N GLN A 325 -23.58 -19.43 -10.08
CA GLN A 325 -23.10 -20.30 -9.02
C GLN A 325 -23.82 -21.64 -9.07
N SER A 326 -23.05 -22.71 -9.14
CA SER A 326 -23.55 -24.08 -9.09
C SER A 326 -23.02 -24.78 -7.86
N ILE A 327 -23.92 -25.44 -7.13
CA ILE A 327 -23.62 -26.20 -5.92
C ILE A 327 -23.81 -27.68 -6.21
N TYR A 328 -22.77 -28.46 -6.04
CA TYR A 328 -22.80 -29.91 -6.21
C TYR A 328 -22.52 -30.58 -4.89
N LYS A 329 -23.30 -31.65 -4.60
CA LYS A 329 -23.05 -32.57 -3.50
C LYS A 329 -22.83 -33.96 -4.05
N ASP A 330 -21.69 -34.54 -3.72
CA ASP A 330 -21.26 -35.85 -4.25
C ASP A 330 -21.34 -35.96 -5.78
N GLY A 331 -21.10 -34.84 -6.48
CA GLY A 331 -21.14 -34.72 -7.93
C GLY A 331 -22.54 -34.49 -8.54
N VAL A 332 -23.60 -34.46 -7.72
CA VAL A 332 -24.96 -34.15 -8.14
C VAL A 332 -25.22 -32.63 -7.95
N LEU A 333 -25.79 -32.00 -8.97
CA LEU A 333 -26.21 -30.59 -8.89
C LEU A 333 -27.38 -30.47 -7.92
N GLU A 334 -27.20 -29.78 -6.79
CA GLU A 334 -28.22 -29.50 -5.78
C GLU A 334 -28.79 -28.09 -5.85
N GLY A 335 -28.03 -27.14 -6.39
CA GLY A 335 -28.48 -25.74 -6.52
C GLY A 335 -27.77 -25.03 -7.64
N HIS A 336 -28.50 -24.12 -8.28
CA HIS A 336 -27.95 -23.21 -9.28
C HIS A 336 -28.60 -21.84 -9.13
N VAL A 337 -27.75 -20.80 -9.07
CA VAL A 337 -28.19 -19.41 -8.97
C VAL A 337 -27.50 -18.61 -10.07
N THR A 338 -28.28 -17.88 -10.85
CA THR A 338 -27.79 -16.87 -11.78
C THR A 338 -28.16 -15.50 -11.22
N GLN A 339 -27.18 -14.62 -11.20
CA GLN A 339 -27.32 -13.27 -10.70
C GLN A 339 -26.82 -12.28 -11.75
N GLU A 340 -27.71 -11.45 -12.25
CA GLU A 340 -27.37 -10.29 -13.06
C GLU A 340 -27.47 -9.03 -12.20
N SER A 341 -26.40 -8.24 -12.15
CA SER A 341 -26.39 -7.00 -11.39
C SER A 341 -25.86 -5.83 -12.21
N CYS A 342 -26.50 -4.69 -12.03
CA CYS A 342 -26.05 -3.41 -12.56
C CYS A 342 -25.68 -2.50 -11.39
N ILE A 343 -24.38 -2.29 -11.21
CA ILE A 343 -23.82 -1.49 -10.12
C ILE A 343 -23.40 -0.14 -10.69
N SER A 344 -23.95 0.92 -10.15
CA SER A 344 -23.48 2.27 -10.39
C SER A 344 -22.95 2.90 -9.12
N ARG A 345 -21.82 3.59 -9.23
CA ARG A 345 -21.16 4.26 -8.11
C ARG A 345 -20.77 5.66 -8.51
N ASN A 346 -21.27 6.62 -7.78
CA ASN A 346 -20.93 8.03 -7.97
C ASN A 346 -20.35 8.57 -6.66
N ARG A 347 -19.04 8.75 -6.65
CA ARG A 347 -18.35 9.50 -5.61
C ARG A 347 -18.26 10.94 -6.09
N GLN A 348 -19.12 11.79 -5.54
CA GLN A 348 -18.99 13.24 -5.73
C GLN A 348 -17.59 13.66 -5.29
N PRO A 349 -16.98 14.70 -5.88
CA PRO A 349 -15.66 15.12 -5.51
C PRO A 349 -15.48 15.21 -3.99
N ASN A 350 -14.49 14.49 -3.49
CA ASN A 350 -14.05 14.61 -2.11
C ASN A 350 -13.17 15.85 -2.03
N HIS A 351 -13.37 16.62 -0.99
CA HIS A 351 -12.59 17.81 -0.69
C HIS A 351 -11.65 17.49 0.46
N GLU A 352 -10.37 17.75 0.29
CA GLU A 352 -9.37 17.57 1.33
C GLU A 352 -8.48 18.82 1.38
N VAL A 353 -8.31 19.36 2.58
CA VAL A 353 -7.34 20.42 2.86
C VAL A 353 -6.31 19.87 3.81
N ASN A 354 -5.05 19.96 3.45
CA ASN A 354 -3.93 19.62 4.31
C ASN A 354 -3.11 20.86 4.63
N LEU A 355 -2.69 20.97 5.89
CA LEU A 355 -1.79 22.01 6.39
C LEU A 355 -0.64 21.32 7.10
N TYR A 356 0.58 21.82 6.93
CA TYR A 356 1.70 21.35 7.72
C TYR A 356 2.62 22.50 8.13
N TYR A 357 3.32 22.30 9.24
CA TYR A 357 4.43 23.12 9.67
C TYR A 357 5.54 22.23 10.24
N LEU A 358 6.76 22.44 9.76
CA LEU A 358 7.97 21.79 10.24
C LEU A 358 8.95 22.87 10.67
N GLY A 359 9.42 22.82 11.93
CA GLY A 359 10.33 23.82 12.45
C GLY A 359 11.39 23.22 13.38
N ASN A 360 12.62 23.66 13.23
CA ASN A 360 13.72 23.36 14.15
C ASN A 360 14.20 24.67 14.80
N PHE A 361 13.99 24.78 16.11
CA PHE A 361 14.41 25.94 16.93
C PHE A 361 15.57 25.49 17.84
N GLY A 362 16.79 25.63 17.33
CA GLY A 362 17.96 25.05 17.98
C GLY A 362 17.84 23.53 18.08
N LYS A 363 17.64 23.01 19.29
CA LYS A 363 17.46 21.56 19.53
C LYS A 363 16.00 21.09 19.50
N LEU A 364 15.03 22.01 19.56
CA LEU A 364 13.61 21.67 19.56
C LEU A 364 13.12 21.52 18.12
N SER A 365 12.55 20.36 17.79
CA SER A 365 11.81 20.14 16.54
C SER A 365 10.31 20.18 16.80
N ILE A 366 9.59 20.87 15.92
CA ILE A 366 8.12 20.96 15.90
C ILE A 366 7.64 20.37 14.59
N ASP A 367 6.69 19.43 14.68
CA ASP A 367 6.02 18.80 13.54
C ASP A 367 4.51 18.93 13.76
N PHE A 368 3.86 19.74 12.95
CA PHE A 368 2.41 19.94 12.99
C PHE A 368 1.80 19.53 11.66
N ASN A 369 0.70 18.77 11.72
CA ASN A 369 -0.11 18.39 10.58
C ASN A 369 -1.59 18.59 10.90
N GLY A 370 -2.33 19.20 9.98
CA GLY A 370 -3.77 19.38 10.05
C GLY A 370 -4.43 18.91 8.76
N THR A 371 -5.55 18.19 8.87
CA THR A 371 -6.33 17.70 7.74
C THR A 371 -7.80 18.01 7.95
N TRP A 372 -8.45 18.55 6.94
CA TRP A 372 -9.90 18.63 6.84
C TRP A 372 -10.35 17.87 5.60
N TYR A 373 -11.38 17.04 5.76
CA TYR A 373 -11.93 16.20 4.70
C TYR A 373 -13.44 16.25 4.68
N ARG A 374 -14.01 16.27 3.48
CA ARG A 374 -15.44 16.11 3.22
C ARG A 374 -15.66 15.29 1.97
N GLY A 375 -16.47 14.23 2.09
CA GLY A 375 -16.83 13.36 0.97
C GLY A 375 -18.28 12.97 0.96
N LYS A 376 -18.78 12.61 -0.23
CA LYS A 376 -20.10 12.02 -0.42
C LYS A 376 -20.02 10.97 -1.52
N GLU A 377 -20.56 9.80 -1.22
CA GLU A 377 -20.67 8.69 -2.16
C GLU A 377 -22.10 8.23 -2.27
N ARG A 378 -22.49 7.85 -3.47
CA ARG A 378 -23.76 7.20 -3.76
C ARG A 378 -23.44 5.92 -4.53
N GLN A 379 -24.09 4.83 -4.14
CA GLN A 379 -24.04 3.57 -4.85
C GLN A 379 -25.46 3.05 -5.05
N SER A 380 -25.73 2.52 -6.22
CA SER A 380 -26.94 1.80 -6.55
C SER A 380 -26.53 0.42 -7.03
N ASP A 381 -27.20 -0.60 -6.57
CA ASP A 381 -27.05 -1.99 -7.01
C ASP A 381 -28.45 -2.51 -7.32
N ILE A 382 -28.71 -2.73 -8.59
CA ILE A 382 -29.94 -3.32 -9.11
C ILE A 382 -29.59 -4.73 -9.52
N ARG A 383 -30.29 -5.73 -8.93
CA ARG A 383 -29.91 -7.11 -9.05
C ARG A 383 -31.15 -7.97 -9.29
N GLU A 384 -31.06 -8.82 -10.28
CA GLU A 384 -32.02 -9.90 -10.55
C GLU A 384 -31.36 -11.23 -10.19
N GLU A 385 -32.05 -12.03 -9.38
CA GLU A 385 -31.57 -13.36 -8.95
C GLU A 385 -32.60 -14.41 -9.39
N THR A 386 -32.14 -15.41 -10.15
CA THR A 386 -32.92 -16.58 -10.53
C THR A 386 -32.30 -17.83 -9.92
N SER A 387 -33.14 -18.72 -9.42
CA SER A 387 -32.70 -19.93 -8.73
C SER A 387 -33.54 -21.15 -9.16
N LEU A 388 -32.94 -22.34 -9.12
CA LEU A 388 -33.65 -23.58 -9.37
C LEU A 388 -34.59 -23.97 -8.22
N GLU A 389 -34.35 -23.46 -7.01
CA GLU A 389 -35.04 -23.93 -5.77
C GLU A 389 -35.89 -22.83 -5.12
N LEU A 390 -35.62 -21.58 -5.39
CA LEU A 390 -36.30 -20.42 -4.82
C LEU A 390 -37.01 -19.63 -5.91
N ASP A 391 -38.05 -18.90 -5.52
CA ASP A 391 -38.72 -17.97 -6.42
C ASP A 391 -37.72 -16.88 -6.85
N ASP A 392 -37.78 -16.49 -8.12
CA ASP A 392 -37.01 -15.37 -8.66
C ASP A 392 -37.31 -14.10 -7.88
N HIS A 393 -36.28 -13.33 -7.56
CA HIS A 393 -36.47 -12.10 -6.81
C HIS A 393 -35.45 -11.02 -7.21
N ASP A 394 -35.92 -9.80 -7.12
CA ASP A 394 -35.10 -8.62 -7.36
C ASP A 394 -34.59 -8.06 -6.03
N VAL A 395 -33.36 -7.58 -6.04
CA VAL A 395 -32.75 -6.88 -4.91
C VAL A 395 -32.26 -5.52 -5.37
N ASN A 396 -33.01 -4.47 -5.07
CA ASN A 396 -32.65 -3.11 -5.44
C ASN A 396 -32.19 -2.34 -4.21
N THR A 397 -30.93 -1.97 -4.18
CA THR A 397 -30.35 -1.27 -3.04
C THR A 397 -29.71 0.05 -3.43
N HIS A 398 -29.88 1.03 -2.55
CA HIS A 398 -29.27 2.35 -2.69
C HIS A 398 -28.55 2.72 -1.40
N SER A 399 -27.33 3.20 -1.55
CA SER A 399 -26.51 3.65 -0.43
C SER A 399 -26.04 5.08 -0.66
N VAL A 400 -26.17 5.91 0.36
CA VAL A 400 -25.63 7.27 0.38
C VAL A 400 -24.81 7.46 1.64
N GLN A 401 -23.52 7.66 1.48
CA GLN A 401 -22.61 7.92 2.59
C GLN A 401 -22.04 9.34 2.49
N ARG A 402 -22.05 10.06 3.61
CA ARG A 402 -21.45 11.39 3.77
C ARG A 402 -20.48 11.37 4.91
N ASN A 403 -19.23 11.73 4.63
CA ASN A 403 -18.13 11.74 5.59
C ASN A 403 -17.60 13.16 5.76
N LYS A 404 -17.32 13.54 7.01
CA LYS A 404 -16.56 14.73 7.36
C LYS A 404 -15.55 14.36 8.41
N MET A 405 -14.33 14.83 8.26
CA MET A 405 -13.25 14.59 9.22
C MET A 405 -12.45 15.88 9.41
N THR A 406 -12.02 16.11 10.63
CA THR A 406 -10.99 17.10 10.96
C THR A 406 -9.99 16.40 11.86
N ALA A 407 -8.72 16.47 11.51
CA ALA A 407 -7.64 15.90 12.31
C ALA A 407 -6.53 16.92 12.50
N ALA A 408 -5.90 16.90 13.66
CA ALA A 408 -4.72 17.70 13.96
C ALA A 408 -3.74 16.87 14.79
N LYS A 409 -2.45 16.94 14.43
CA LYS A 409 -1.35 16.28 15.13
C LYS A 409 -0.22 17.26 15.35
N LEU A 410 0.27 17.33 16.59
CA LEU A 410 1.44 18.12 17.00
C LEU A 410 2.44 17.20 17.68
N VAL A 411 3.69 17.22 17.24
CA VAL A 411 4.80 16.49 17.85
C VAL A 411 5.94 17.46 18.14
N LEU A 412 6.39 17.47 19.38
CA LEU A 412 7.58 18.19 19.83
C LEU A 412 8.67 17.16 20.13
N THR A 413 9.86 17.35 19.56
CA THR A 413 11.00 16.46 19.75
C THR A 413 12.21 17.25 20.21
N TYR A 414 12.86 16.77 21.27
CA TYR A 414 14.08 17.35 21.81
C TYR A 414 15.16 16.28 22.00
N PRO A 415 16.39 16.46 21.51
CA PRO A 415 17.48 15.51 21.70
C PRO A 415 17.95 15.53 23.15
N ILE A 416 18.02 14.35 23.78
CA ILE A 416 18.50 14.16 25.13
C ILE A 416 19.60 13.10 25.12
N TRP A 417 20.80 13.45 25.62
CA TRP A 417 22.00 12.60 25.61
C TRP A 417 22.28 12.01 24.23
N LYS A 418 22.25 10.66 24.10
CA LYS A 418 22.45 9.92 22.86
C LYS A 418 21.13 9.56 22.16
N GLY A 419 19.98 10.05 22.64
CA GLY A 419 18.66 9.76 22.11
C GLY A 419 17.85 11.02 21.87
N SER A 420 16.55 10.86 21.73
CA SER A 420 15.59 11.96 21.62
C SER A 420 14.35 11.66 22.48
N PHE A 421 13.77 12.70 23.04
CA PHE A 421 12.48 12.67 23.69
C PHE A 421 11.45 13.37 22.83
N SER A 422 10.30 12.72 22.61
CA SER A 422 9.21 13.28 21.83
C SER A 422 7.93 13.26 22.66
N VAL A 423 7.20 14.35 22.64
CA VAL A 423 5.85 14.46 23.21
C VAL A 423 4.91 14.97 22.12
N GLY A 424 3.71 14.45 22.08
CA GLY A 424 2.76 14.87 21.08
C GLY A 424 1.31 14.63 21.47
N SER A 425 0.43 15.24 20.69
CA SER A 425 -1.02 15.06 20.77
C SER A 425 -1.59 14.90 19.38
N GLU A 426 -2.57 14.03 19.27
CA GLU A 426 -3.36 13.83 18.07
C GLU A 426 -4.85 13.92 18.43
N MET A 427 -5.60 14.67 17.60
CA MET A 427 -7.04 14.86 17.76
C MET A 427 -7.71 14.60 16.43
N THR A 428 -8.78 13.80 16.43
CA THR A 428 -9.57 13.50 15.23
C THR A 428 -11.06 13.58 15.59
N TRP A 429 -11.82 14.30 14.76
CA TRP A 429 -13.28 14.35 14.81
C TRP A 429 -13.82 13.88 13.50
N THR A 430 -14.64 12.84 13.55
CA THR A 430 -15.27 12.24 12.36
C THR A 430 -16.79 12.26 12.51
N ARG A 431 -17.47 12.59 11.44
CA ARG A 431 -18.92 12.46 11.31
C ARG A 431 -19.25 11.71 10.04
N THR A 432 -19.85 10.53 10.20
CA THR A 432 -20.35 9.69 9.12
C THR A 432 -21.87 9.61 9.20
N ASN A 433 -22.53 9.94 8.10
CA ASN A 433 -23.97 9.69 7.92
C ASN A 433 -24.10 8.70 6.76
N SER A 434 -24.70 7.55 7.03
CA SER A 434 -24.94 6.49 6.05
C SER A 434 -26.42 6.17 5.98
N VAL A 435 -26.98 6.23 4.81
CA VAL A 435 -28.36 5.81 4.52
C VAL A 435 -28.26 4.67 3.53
N TYR A 436 -28.85 3.56 3.90
CA TYR A 436 -28.98 2.38 3.06
C TYR A 436 -30.47 2.06 2.93
N THR A 437 -30.94 1.89 1.71
CA THR A 437 -32.32 1.47 1.40
C THR A 437 -32.30 0.19 0.60
N ASN A 438 -33.23 -0.70 0.91
CA ASN A 438 -33.55 -1.88 0.13
C ASN A 438 -35.02 -1.75 -0.28
N ASP A 439 -35.28 -1.54 -1.57
CA ASP A 439 -36.61 -1.24 -2.06
C ASP A 439 -37.54 -2.46 -2.02
N ASN A 440 -36.98 -3.67 -2.14
CA ASN A 440 -37.73 -4.92 -2.14
C ASN A 440 -37.95 -5.44 -0.70
N GLN A 441 -37.06 -5.08 0.23
CA GLN A 441 -37.12 -5.46 1.63
C GLN A 441 -36.88 -4.26 2.55
N PRO A 442 -37.85 -3.37 2.74
CA PRO A 442 -37.66 -2.11 3.51
C PRO A 442 -37.20 -2.30 4.95
N LEU A 443 -37.48 -3.45 5.58
CA LEU A 443 -37.04 -3.79 6.94
C LEU A 443 -35.53 -3.93 7.06
N LEU A 444 -34.81 -4.13 5.95
CA LEU A 444 -33.35 -4.18 5.91
C LEU A 444 -32.73 -2.80 5.67
N SER A 445 -33.54 -1.77 5.49
CA SER A 445 -33.06 -0.40 5.31
C SER A 445 -32.54 0.18 6.63
N SER A 446 -31.52 1.02 6.57
CA SER A 446 -30.91 1.63 7.75
C SER A 446 -30.52 3.10 7.50
N ASP A 447 -30.66 3.92 8.55
CA ASP A 447 -30.12 5.29 8.61
C ASP A 447 -29.24 5.38 9.86
N SER A 448 -27.94 5.59 9.67
CA SER A 448 -26.99 5.67 10.77
C SER A 448 -26.23 6.98 10.76
N LYS A 449 -26.00 7.53 11.95
CA LYS A 449 -25.19 8.73 12.17
C LYS A 449 -24.17 8.42 13.23
N ILE A 450 -22.89 8.40 12.86
CA ILE A 450 -21.78 8.11 13.75
C ILE A 450 -20.99 9.39 13.94
N HIS A 451 -20.74 9.74 15.20
CA HIS A 451 -19.87 10.83 15.61
C HIS A 451 -18.76 10.25 16.48
N GLU A 452 -17.54 10.43 16.06
CA GLU A 452 -16.37 9.94 16.78
C GLU A 452 -15.45 11.10 17.10
N SER A 453 -14.91 11.09 18.32
CA SER A 453 -13.88 12.01 18.77
C SER A 453 -12.77 11.20 19.41
N ASN A 454 -11.58 11.28 18.85
CA ASN A 454 -10.40 10.66 19.40
C ASN A 454 -9.40 11.73 19.80
N ILE A 455 -8.93 11.67 21.04
CA ILE A 455 -7.87 12.54 21.54
C ILE A 455 -6.83 11.64 22.19
N ALA A 456 -5.62 11.70 21.68
CA ALA A 456 -4.49 10.93 22.15
C ALA A 456 -3.31 11.83 22.49
N GLY A 457 -2.62 11.53 23.58
CA GLY A 457 -1.33 12.10 23.94
C GLY A 457 -0.31 10.99 24.05
N PHE A 458 0.94 11.26 23.71
CA PHE A 458 2.04 10.30 23.78
C PHE A 458 3.35 11.00 24.15
N ALA A 459 4.26 10.22 24.72
CA ALA A 459 5.61 10.65 25.03
C ALA A 459 6.62 9.52 24.80
#